data_4c5d301554810532568a7f2d3b95d197
#
_entry.id   4c5d301554810532568a7f2d3b95d197
#
_cell.length_a   1.000
_cell.length_b   1.000
_cell.length_c   1.000
_cell.angle_alpha   90.00
_cell.angle_beta   90.00
_cell.angle_gamma   90.00
#
_symmetry.space_group_name_H-M   'P 1'
#
loop_
_entity.id
_entity.type
_entity.pdbx_description
1 polymer ?
#
loop_
_entity_poly.entity_id
_entity_poly.type
_entity_poly.pdbx_seq_one_letter_code
_entity_poly.pdbx_strand_id
1 'polypeptide(L)'
;MITFIDDNKDVYTVESICSELPIAVSTYYAAKSRPPSQRQVEDEVLLAEVVRVHAENYGVYGRRKIHAQMNREGFEIGRDRCERLMKQAGIAGVVRGKKPRTTVADEKAERAPDLVDRAWETVREPNRVWVADFTYVRTWAAMVYVAFVIDVYSRRIVGWRVSTNMKADLVLDALEHAIWVRDTELDGLICHSDAGAQYTSIRHTERLGEIGAAPSIGSLGDPIDNAVAESTIGLYKTELINPKRPWRTVDQVEFATFEYVDWFNHRRLHAAIGNRPPVEHETLFYNQQTAPETGPNTNVRALH
;
A
#
# COMPACT_ATOMS: atom_id res chain seq x y z
N MET A 1 -33.69 16.61 16.48
CA MET A 1 -34.93 16.84 17.26
C MET A 1 -34.99 15.98 18.54
N ILE A 2 -34.99 14.65 18.47
CA ILE A 2 -35.07 13.80 19.69
C ILE A 2 -33.96 14.15 20.71
N THR A 3 -32.70 14.23 20.27
CA THR A 3 -31.55 14.64 21.10
C THR A 3 -31.75 16.01 21.75
N PHE A 4 -32.27 16.98 20.99
CA PHE A 4 -32.55 18.31 21.53
C PHE A 4 -33.62 18.28 22.67
N ILE A 5 -34.64 17.44 22.50
CA ILE A 5 -35.66 17.25 23.55
C ILE A 5 -35.02 16.60 24.78
N ASP A 6 -34.16 15.57 24.58
CA ASP A 6 -33.45 14.91 25.67
C ASP A 6 -32.58 15.87 26.49
N ASP A 7 -31.84 16.77 25.79
CA ASP A 7 -30.95 17.73 26.42
C ASP A 7 -31.64 18.84 27.19
N ASN A 8 -32.94 19.09 26.90
CA ASN A 8 -33.69 20.22 27.48
C ASN A 8 -34.92 19.79 28.33
N LYS A 9 -35.27 18.51 28.39
CA LYS A 9 -36.45 18.01 29.09
C LYS A 9 -36.45 18.25 30.61
N ASP A 10 -35.27 18.44 31.20
CA ASP A 10 -35.15 18.71 32.64
C ASP A 10 -35.40 20.19 32.99
N VAL A 11 -35.38 21.09 32.00
CA VAL A 11 -35.66 22.51 32.12
C VAL A 11 -37.08 22.82 31.65
N TYR A 12 -37.49 22.21 30.55
CA TYR A 12 -38.79 22.35 29.92
C TYR A 12 -39.45 20.96 29.78
N THR A 13 -40.76 20.87 29.96
CA THR A 13 -41.42 19.57 29.77
C THR A 13 -41.34 19.13 28.28
N VAL A 14 -41.37 17.80 28.03
CA VAL A 14 -41.39 17.26 26.68
C VAL A 14 -42.55 17.84 25.85
N GLU A 15 -43.73 18.00 26.49
CA GLU A 15 -44.91 18.55 25.86
C GLU A 15 -44.67 20.01 25.41
N SER A 16 -44.07 20.84 26.28
CA SER A 16 -43.76 22.24 25.94
C SER A 16 -42.80 22.34 24.80
N ILE A 17 -41.76 21.52 24.79
CA ILE A 17 -40.75 21.51 23.69
C ILE A 17 -41.39 21.04 22.38
N CYS A 18 -42.25 20.00 22.44
CA CYS A 18 -42.91 19.46 21.26
C CYS A 18 -44.00 20.40 20.71
N SER A 19 -44.58 21.31 21.53
CA SER A 19 -45.53 22.31 21.02
C SER A 19 -44.86 23.37 20.14
N GLU A 20 -43.57 23.65 20.38
CA GLU A 20 -42.77 24.61 19.59
C GLU A 20 -42.04 23.95 18.42
N LEU A 21 -41.85 22.64 18.46
CA LEU A 21 -41.15 21.88 17.40
C LEU A 21 -42.16 21.12 16.52
N PRO A 22 -41.89 20.90 15.23
CA PRO A 22 -42.77 20.12 14.34
C PRO A 22 -42.68 18.61 14.61
N ILE A 23 -42.89 18.19 15.86
CA ILE A 23 -42.85 16.78 16.32
C ILE A 23 -43.93 16.51 17.33
N ALA A 24 -44.69 15.44 17.13
CA ALA A 24 -45.67 15.02 18.12
C ALA A 24 -45.00 14.37 19.34
N VAL A 25 -45.58 14.62 20.54
CA VAL A 25 -45.12 14.02 21.81
C VAL A 25 -45.06 12.48 21.71
N SER A 26 -46.08 11.87 21.08
CA SER A 26 -46.09 10.42 20.84
C SER A 26 -44.92 9.93 19.99
N THR A 27 -44.46 10.72 19.02
CA THR A 27 -43.29 10.40 18.19
C THR A 27 -42.01 10.38 19.01
N TYR A 28 -41.87 11.31 19.96
CA TYR A 28 -40.74 11.31 20.89
C TYR A 28 -40.71 10.05 21.75
N TYR A 29 -41.80 9.71 22.45
CA TYR A 29 -41.84 8.53 23.30
C TYR A 29 -41.74 7.23 22.49
N ALA A 30 -42.36 7.16 21.31
CA ALA A 30 -42.21 6.01 20.42
C ALA A 30 -40.75 5.83 19.96
N ALA A 31 -40.00 6.90 19.71
CA ALA A 31 -38.58 6.83 19.36
C ALA A 31 -37.71 6.36 20.53
N LYS A 32 -38.08 6.66 21.77
CA LYS A 32 -37.38 6.23 22.99
C LYS A 32 -37.66 4.76 23.34
N SER A 33 -38.87 4.28 23.10
CA SER A 33 -39.29 2.90 23.43
C SER A 33 -39.04 1.89 22.29
N ARG A 34 -38.83 2.38 21.08
CA ARG A 34 -38.61 1.49 19.92
C ARG A 34 -37.29 0.75 20.05
N PRO A 35 -37.30 -0.59 19.97
CA PRO A 35 -36.06 -1.35 19.90
C PRO A 35 -35.23 -0.93 18.66
N PRO A 36 -33.90 -1.07 18.70
CA PRO A 36 -33.05 -0.82 17.54
C PRO A 36 -33.56 -1.59 16.32
N SER A 37 -33.57 -0.95 15.18
CA SER A 37 -33.88 -1.65 13.92
C SER A 37 -32.83 -2.69 13.61
N GLN A 38 -33.18 -3.74 12.86
CA GLN A 38 -32.25 -4.76 12.39
C GLN A 38 -31.00 -4.13 11.75
N ARG A 39 -31.19 -3.07 10.97
CA ARG A 39 -30.09 -2.32 10.35
C ARG A 39 -29.18 -1.64 11.36
N GLN A 40 -29.72 -1.13 12.48
CA GLN A 40 -28.89 -0.52 13.53
C GLN A 40 -28.04 -1.56 14.24
N VAL A 41 -28.61 -2.72 14.56
CA VAL A 41 -27.87 -3.85 15.17
C VAL A 41 -26.74 -4.32 14.25
N GLU A 42 -27.01 -4.49 12.96
CA GLU A 42 -26.00 -4.84 11.98
C GLU A 42 -24.91 -3.75 11.82
N ASP A 43 -25.33 -2.46 11.88
CA ASP A 43 -24.39 -1.34 11.79
C ASP A 43 -23.42 -1.30 12.98
N GLU A 44 -23.87 -1.67 14.19
CA GLU A 44 -23.00 -1.74 15.37
C GLU A 44 -21.90 -2.80 15.18
N VAL A 45 -22.27 -3.98 14.69
CA VAL A 45 -21.30 -5.05 14.38
C VAL A 45 -20.34 -4.60 13.29
N LEU A 46 -20.86 -4.09 12.17
CA LEU A 46 -20.02 -3.64 11.05
C LEU A 46 -19.14 -2.45 11.41
N LEU A 47 -19.59 -1.57 12.32
CA LEU A 47 -18.79 -0.44 12.79
C LEU A 47 -17.54 -0.91 13.53
N ALA A 48 -17.69 -1.89 14.43
CA ALA A 48 -16.57 -2.48 15.15
C ALA A 48 -15.54 -3.10 14.18
N GLU A 49 -16.01 -3.83 13.18
CA GLU A 49 -15.15 -4.46 12.16
C GLU A 49 -14.46 -3.41 11.26
N VAL A 50 -15.15 -2.36 10.85
CA VAL A 50 -14.56 -1.24 10.09
C VAL A 50 -13.44 -0.57 10.88
N VAL A 51 -13.62 -0.36 12.19
CA VAL A 51 -12.59 0.21 13.07
C VAL A 51 -11.42 -0.75 13.22
N ARG A 52 -11.67 -2.05 13.43
CA ARG A 52 -10.63 -3.09 13.50
C ARG A 52 -9.79 -3.13 12.23
N VAL A 53 -10.43 -3.27 11.07
CA VAL A 53 -9.74 -3.31 9.77
C VAL A 53 -8.91 -2.04 9.54
N HIS A 54 -9.41 -0.88 9.93
CA HIS A 54 -8.66 0.37 9.81
C HIS A 54 -7.41 0.36 10.71
N ALA A 55 -7.55 -0.06 11.97
CA ALA A 55 -6.44 -0.12 12.93
C ALA A 55 -5.35 -1.12 12.52
N GLU A 56 -5.73 -2.33 12.11
CA GLU A 56 -4.82 -3.39 11.66
C GLU A 56 -4.03 -3.00 10.39
N ASN A 57 -4.53 -2.03 9.64
CA ASN A 57 -3.90 -1.50 8.43
C ASN A 57 -3.28 -0.11 8.66
N TYR A 58 -2.57 0.08 9.76
CA TYR A 58 -1.83 1.30 10.11
C TYR A 58 -2.71 2.57 10.21
N GLY A 59 -4.03 2.45 10.23
CA GLY A 59 -4.93 3.59 10.18
C GLY A 59 -4.90 4.36 8.85
N VAL A 60 -4.43 3.72 7.77
CA VAL A 60 -4.22 4.41 6.47
C VAL A 60 -5.28 4.11 5.42
N TYR A 61 -6.09 3.06 5.62
CA TYR A 61 -7.09 2.68 4.64
C TYR A 61 -8.24 3.67 4.56
N GLY A 62 -8.51 4.18 3.36
CA GLY A 62 -9.74 4.88 3.05
C GLY A 62 -10.86 3.94 2.61
N ARG A 63 -12.05 4.48 2.36
CA ARG A 63 -13.29 3.74 2.07
C ARG A 63 -13.14 2.61 1.04
N ARG A 64 -12.32 2.80 -0.02
CA ARG A 64 -12.15 1.79 -1.07
C ARG A 64 -11.45 0.54 -0.56
N LYS A 65 -10.38 0.72 0.22
CA LYS A 65 -9.62 -0.39 0.79
C LYS A 65 -10.33 -1.05 1.95
N ILE A 66 -10.99 -0.28 2.84
CA ILE A 66 -11.84 -0.83 3.89
C ILE A 66 -12.94 -1.69 3.28
N HIS A 67 -13.67 -1.17 2.29
CA HIS A 67 -14.69 -1.94 1.58
C HIS A 67 -14.12 -3.22 0.95
N ALA A 68 -12.99 -3.15 0.27
CA ALA A 68 -12.35 -4.32 -0.34
C ALA A 68 -11.93 -5.35 0.72
N GLN A 69 -11.33 -4.91 1.83
CA GLN A 69 -10.90 -5.80 2.91
C GLN A 69 -12.09 -6.45 3.62
N MET A 70 -13.12 -5.69 3.97
CA MET A 70 -14.34 -6.21 4.59
C MET A 70 -14.98 -7.32 3.75
N ASN A 71 -15.13 -7.08 2.44
CA ASN A 71 -15.69 -8.10 1.55
C ASN A 71 -14.79 -9.34 1.40
N ARG A 72 -13.45 -9.17 1.44
CA ARG A 72 -12.51 -10.31 1.46
C ARG A 72 -12.64 -11.15 2.73
N GLU A 73 -13.01 -10.54 3.84
CA GLU A 73 -13.26 -11.21 5.14
C GLU A 73 -14.68 -11.78 5.25
N GLY A 74 -15.51 -11.65 4.20
CA GLY A 74 -16.86 -12.21 4.14
C GLY A 74 -17.96 -11.30 4.67
N PHE A 75 -17.66 -10.04 4.99
CA PHE A 75 -18.67 -9.06 5.35
C PHE A 75 -19.31 -8.44 4.10
N GLU A 76 -20.57 -8.70 3.85
CA GLU A 76 -21.33 -8.08 2.76
C GLU A 76 -21.68 -6.63 3.10
N ILE A 77 -20.84 -5.70 2.68
CA ILE A 77 -21.04 -4.27 2.92
C ILE A 77 -20.92 -3.46 1.61
N GLY A 78 -21.84 -2.53 1.37
CA GLY A 78 -21.74 -1.60 0.26
C GLY A 78 -20.79 -0.43 0.55
N ARG A 79 -20.21 0.17 -0.49
CA ARG A 79 -19.23 1.27 -0.37
C ARG A 79 -19.76 2.48 0.41
N ASP A 80 -21.02 2.85 0.21
CA ASP A 80 -21.63 4.02 0.87
C ASP A 80 -21.92 3.73 2.35
N ARG A 81 -22.33 2.49 2.67
CA ARG A 81 -22.47 2.03 4.07
C ARG A 81 -21.12 2.07 4.78
N CYS A 82 -20.05 1.57 4.12
CA CYS A 82 -18.69 1.63 4.63
C CYS A 82 -18.25 3.08 4.91
N GLU A 83 -18.44 4.01 3.96
CA GLU A 83 -18.11 5.43 4.15
C GLU A 83 -18.89 6.06 5.30
N ARG A 84 -20.16 5.76 5.43
CA ARG A 84 -21.02 6.26 6.52
C ARG A 84 -20.52 5.77 7.88
N LEU A 85 -20.19 4.48 8.00
CA LEU A 85 -19.65 3.91 9.23
C LEU A 85 -18.26 4.48 9.58
N MET A 86 -17.39 4.69 8.60
CA MET A 86 -16.10 5.38 8.81
C MET A 86 -16.29 6.80 9.34
N LYS A 87 -17.24 7.56 8.78
CA LYS A 87 -17.59 8.90 9.29
C LYS A 87 -18.12 8.85 10.71
N GLN A 88 -18.97 7.89 11.03
CA GLN A 88 -19.51 7.67 12.38
C GLN A 88 -18.40 7.35 13.39
N ALA A 89 -17.41 6.57 12.99
CA ALA A 89 -16.23 6.24 13.79
C ALA A 89 -15.18 7.38 13.86
N GLY A 90 -15.33 8.45 13.10
CA GLY A 90 -14.35 9.54 13.01
C GLY A 90 -13.03 9.15 12.37
N ILE A 91 -13.01 8.09 11.55
CA ILE A 91 -11.80 7.57 10.89
C ILE A 91 -11.79 7.92 9.40
N ALA A 92 -10.59 8.13 8.86
CA ALA A 92 -10.39 8.46 7.45
C ALA A 92 -9.08 7.86 6.92
N GLY A 93 -9.04 7.63 5.61
CA GLY A 93 -7.81 7.21 4.96
C GLY A 93 -6.78 8.34 4.84
N VAL A 94 -5.51 7.97 4.80
CA VAL A 94 -4.43 8.94 4.63
C VAL A 94 -4.33 9.38 3.17
N VAL A 95 -4.20 10.67 2.95
CA VAL A 95 -4.04 11.29 1.63
C VAL A 95 -2.60 11.75 1.46
N ARG A 96 -1.98 11.36 0.34
CA ARG A 96 -0.63 11.82 0.00
C ARG A 96 -0.62 13.31 -0.30
N GLY A 97 0.18 14.08 0.46
CA GLY A 97 0.39 15.51 0.22
C GLY A 97 1.18 15.79 -1.06
N LYS A 98 1.15 17.04 -1.55
CA LYS A 98 2.01 17.49 -2.66
C LYS A 98 3.48 17.44 -2.21
N LYS A 99 4.37 16.86 -3.03
CA LYS A 99 5.82 16.84 -2.77
C LYS A 99 6.47 18.11 -3.31
N PRO A 100 7.39 18.76 -2.58
CA PRO A 100 8.35 19.69 -3.17
C PRO A 100 9.35 18.91 -4.04
N ARG A 101 9.76 19.47 -5.18
CA ARG A 101 10.78 18.89 -6.06
C ARG A 101 12.15 19.24 -5.50
N THR A 102 12.97 18.24 -5.14
CA THR A 102 14.25 18.44 -4.43
C THR A 102 15.49 17.92 -5.16
N THR A 103 15.36 17.30 -6.34
CA THR A 103 16.47 16.67 -7.05
C THR A 103 17.04 17.59 -8.12
N VAL A 104 18.35 17.79 -8.10
CA VAL A 104 19.15 18.43 -9.17
C VAL A 104 19.98 17.32 -9.82
N ALA A 105 19.85 17.14 -11.13
CA ALA A 105 20.50 16.09 -11.87
C ALA A 105 21.92 16.47 -12.30
N ASP A 106 22.85 15.51 -12.31
CA ASP A 106 24.20 15.65 -12.88
C ASP A 106 24.21 15.18 -14.35
N GLU A 107 24.55 16.08 -15.26
CA GLU A 107 24.46 15.86 -16.73
C GLU A 107 25.65 15.11 -17.35
N LYS A 108 26.74 14.85 -16.60
CA LYS A 108 28.03 14.47 -17.19
C LYS A 108 28.46 13.00 -17.02
N ALA A 109 27.68 12.13 -16.38
CA ALA A 109 28.08 10.74 -16.16
C ALA A 109 27.67 9.84 -17.34
N GLU A 110 28.60 8.96 -17.80
CA GLU A 110 28.28 7.84 -18.71
C GLU A 110 27.30 6.89 -18.02
N ARG A 111 26.24 6.49 -18.72
CA ARG A 111 25.11 5.75 -18.15
C ARG A 111 24.73 4.55 -19.00
N ALA A 112 24.21 3.51 -18.33
CA ALA A 112 23.54 2.42 -19.00
C ALA A 112 22.28 2.94 -19.73
N PRO A 113 21.88 2.34 -20.88
CA PRO A 113 20.69 2.75 -21.60
C PRO A 113 19.42 2.49 -20.78
N ASP A 114 18.38 3.26 -21.04
CA ASP A 114 17.03 2.95 -20.53
C ASP A 114 16.47 1.76 -21.33
N LEU A 115 16.39 0.60 -20.68
CA LEU A 115 15.88 -0.64 -21.27
C LEU A 115 14.36 -0.82 -21.05
N VAL A 116 13.74 0.04 -20.24
CA VAL A 116 12.33 -0.10 -19.85
C VAL A 116 11.43 0.79 -20.69
N ASP A 117 11.93 1.96 -21.14
CA ASP A 117 11.21 2.93 -21.97
C ASP A 117 9.75 3.13 -21.51
N ARG A 118 9.55 3.28 -20.19
CA ARG A 118 8.22 3.48 -19.55
C ARG A 118 7.20 2.37 -19.80
N ALA A 119 7.61 1.25 -20.36
CA ALA A 119 6.71 0.13 -20.68
C ALA A 119 6.36 -0.72 -19.45
N TRP A 120 6.13 -0.09 -18.29
CA TRP A 120 5.78 -0.75 -17.02
C TRP A 120 4.57 -1.67 -17.13
N GLU A 121 3.63 -1.32 -17.99
CA GLU A 121 2.40 -2.09 -18.22
C GLU A 121 2.63 -3.36 -19.06
N THR A 122 3.80 -3.50 -19.68
CA THR A 122 4.14 -4.67 -20.48
C THR A 122 4.75 -5.80 -19.65
N VAL A 123 5.20 -5.51 -18.42
CA VAL A 123 5.75 -6.51 -17.51
C VAL A 123 4.63 -7.45 -17.06
N ARG A 124 4.72 -8.73 -17.45
CA ARG A 124 3.65 -9.73 -17.26
C ARG A 124 3.99 -10.83 -16.26
N GLU A 125 5.19 -10.85 -15.73
CA GLU A 125 5.66 -11.87 -14.82
C GLU A 125 6.62 -11.32 -13.75
N PRO A 126 6.74 -11.97 -12.59
CA PRO A 126 7.71 -11.61 -11.56
C PRO A 126 9.16 -11.75 -12.05
N ASN A 127 10.05 -11.01 -11.45
CA ASN A 127 11.51 -11.07 -11.69
C ASN A 127 11.95 -10.73 -13.12
N ARG A 128 11.16 -9.98 -13.89
CA ARG A 128 11.58 -9.41 -15.18
C ARG A 128 12.11 -8.01 -15.07
N VAL A 129 11.50 -7.21 -14.23
CA VAL A 129 11.95 -5.84 -13.98
C VAL A 129 11.86 -5.56 -12.50
N TRP A 130 12.97 -5.20 -11.91
CA TRP A 130 13.04 -4.58 -10.60
C TRP A 130 13.31 -3.10 -10.72
N VAL A 131 12.73 -2.30 -9.85
CA VAL A 131 13.05 -0.88 -9.72
C VAL A 131 13.67 -0.65 -8.35
N ALA A 132 14.74 0.14 -8.33
CA ALA A 132 15.44 0.47 -7.10
C ALA A 132 15.46 1.99 -6.90
N ASP A 133 15.23 2.40 -5.66
CA ASP A 133 15.33 3.79 -5.23
C ASP A 133 15.58 3.84 -3.73
N PHE A 134 16.07 4.97 -3.22
CA PHE A 134 16.27 5.16 -1.79
C PHE A 134 15.67 6.47 -1.32
N THR A 135 15.45 6.55 -0.02
CA THR A 135 14.92 7.74 0.62
C THR A 135 15.63 8.02 1.93
N TYR A 136 15.37 9.18 2.53
CA TYR A 136 15.91 9.54 3.83
C TYR A 136 14.82 9.78 4.86
N VAL A 137 15.17 9.46 6.10
CA VAL A 137 14.35 9.67 7.31
C VAL A 137 15.21 10.46 8.32
N ARG A 138 14.71 11.60 8.76
CA ARG A 138 15.38 12.35 9.81
C ARG A 138 15.05 11.75 11.16
N THR A 139 16.07 11.38 11.92
CA THR A 139 15.97 11.01 13.32
C THR A 139 16.63 12.05 14.23
N TRP A 140 16.48 11.92 15.54
CA TRP A 140 17.20 12.79 16.47
C TRP A 140 18.69 12.50 16.48
N ALA A 141 19.09 11.24 16.28
CA ALA A 141 20.48 10.81 16.30
C ALA A 141 21.24 11.13 15.02
N ALA A 142 20.60 10.91 13.83
CA ALA A 142 21.24 11.05 12.53
C ALA A 142 20.23 11.15 11.38
N MET A 143 20.74 11.45 10.18
CA MET A 143 20.03 11.17 8.94
C MET A 143 20.15 9.68 8.62
N VAL A 144 19.03 9.04 8.37
CA VAL A 144 18.92 7.61 8.04
C VAL A 144 18.45 7.48 6.60
N TYR A 145 19.07 6.60 5.85
CA TYR A 145 18.74 6.28 4.46
C TYR A 145 18.11 4.91 4.39
N VAL A 146 17.10 4.76 3.56
CA VAL A 146 16.37 3.50 3.36
C VAL A 146 16.30 3.23 1.87
N ALA A 147 16.95 2.17 1.40
CA ALA A 147 16.87 1.70 0.02
C ALA A 147 15.81 0.60 -0.10
N PHE A 148 15.14 0.58 -1.24
CA PHE A 148 14.17 -0.44 -1.61
C PHE A 148 14.46 -0.97 -3.01
N VAL A 149 14.24 -2.27 -3.20
CA VAL A 149 14.13 -2.95 -4.49
C VAL A 149 12.73 -3.51 -4.61
N ILE A 150 12.03 -3.17 -5.68
CA ILE A 150 10.62 -3.48 -5.88
C ILE A 150 10.44 -4.22 -7.20
N ASP A 151 9.77 -5.36 -7.17
CA ASP A 151 9.32 -6.06 -8.37
C ASP A 151 8.16 -5.31 -9.04
N VAL A 152 8.31 -5.00 -10.32
CA VAL A 152 7.35 -4.17 -11.06
C VAL A 152 6.03 -4.88 -11.27
N TYR A 153 6.04 -6.18 -11.54
CA TYR A 153 4.83 -6.96 -11.77
C TYR A 153 3.98 -7.07 -10.52
N SER A 154 4.58 -7.57 -9.46
CA SER A 154 3.86 -7.87 -8.22
C SER A 154 3.70 -6.69 -7.28
N ARG A 155 4.49 -5.63 -7.46
CA ARG A 155 4.62 -4.52 -6.51
C ARG A 155 5.27 -4.93 -5.18
N ARG A 156 5.84 -6.12 -5.10
CA ARG A 156 6.50 -6.64 -3.91
C ARG A 156 7.81 -5.92 -3.64
N ILE A 157 8.02 -5.49 -2.42
CA ILE A 157 9.35 -5.07 -1.95
C ILE A 157 10.16 -6.35 -1.75
N VAL A 158 11.10 -6.60 -2.65
CA VAL A 158 11.93 -7.81 -2.66
C VAL A 158 13.23 -7.63 -1.91
N GLY A 159 13.73 -6.39 -1.81
CA GLY A 159 14.91 -6.06 -1.04
C GLY A 159 14.78 -4.70 -0.38
N TRP A 160 15.46 -4.54 0.76
CA TRP A 160 15.54 -3.27 1.45
C TRP A 160 16.74 -3.23 2.39
N ARG A 161 17.22 -2.01 2.70
CA ARG A 161 18.29 -1.78 3.67
C ARG A 161 18.12 -0.42 4.34
N VAL A 162 18.46 -0.36 5.63
CA VAL A 162 18.54 0.89 6.40
C VAL A 162 19.99 1.15 6.77
N SER A 163 20.45 2.40 6.61
CA SER A 163 21.84 2.79 6.93
C SER A 163 21.92 4.27 7.31
N THR A 164 22.94 4.63 8.06
CA THR A 164 23.33 6.04 8.31
C THR A 164 24.18 6.64 7.20
N ASN A 165 24.63 5.80 6.25
CA ASN A 165 25.47 6.22 5.12
C ASN A 165 24.74 6.06 3.79
N MET A 166 24.83 7.09 2.94
CA MET A 166 24.29 7.08 1.57
C MET A 166 25.36 6.63 0.56
N LYS A 167 26.16 5.59 0.89
CA LYS A 167 27.18 5.05 -0.01
C LYS A 167 26.60 3.96 -0.91
N ALA A 168 27.39 3.52 -1.90
CA ALA A 168 27.02 2.42 -2.80
C ALA A 168 26.69 1.11 -2.03
N ASP A 169 27.26 0.89 -0.86
CA ASP A 169 26.98 -0.26 -0.02
C ASP A 169 25.48 -0.34 0.41
N LEU A 170 24.80 0.80 0.60
CA LEU A 170 23.38 0.83 0.93
C LEU A 170 22.51 0.16 -0.14
N VAL A 171 22.75 0.52 -1.41
CA VAL A 171 21.96 0.00 -2.54
C VAL A 171 22.38 -1.42 -2.89
N LEU A 172 23.67 -1.74 -2.72
CA LEU A 172 24.20 -3.09 -2.91
C LEU A 172 23.62 -4.06 -1.87
N ASP A 173 23.61 -3.70 -0.59
CA ASP A 173 23.00 -4.51 0.47
C ASP A 173 21.51 -4.75 0.24
N ALA A 174 20.78 -3.74 -0.28
CA ALA A 174 19.37 -3.92 -0.63
C ALA A 174 19.20 -4.89 -1.82
N LEU A 175 20.09 -4.84 -2.81
CA LEU A 175 20.14 -5.78 -3.93
C LEU A 175 20.46 -7.20 -3.46
N GLU A 176 21.50 -7.37 -2.62
CA GLU A 176 21.85 -8.69 -2.04
C GLU A 176 20.69 -9.29 -1.25
N HIS A 177 19.97 -8.47 -0.47
CA HIS A 177 18.78 -8.91 0.21
C HIS A 177 17.69 -9.38 -0.77
N ALA A 178 17.50 -8.66 -1.89
CA ALA A 178 16.54 -9.05 -2.92
C ALA A 178 16.92 -10.40 -3.58
N ILE A 179 18.19 -10.59 -3.91
CA ILE A 179 18.71 -11.83 -4.47
C ILE A 179 18.48 -12.99 -3.51
N TRP A 180 18.84 -12.82 -2.24
CA TRP A 180 18.67 -13.84 -1.21
C TRP A 180 17.19 -14.22 -0.98
N VAL A 181 16.29 -13.21 -0.92
CA VAL A 181 14.85 -13.44 -0.72
C VAL A 181 14.21 -14.17 -1.90
N ARG A 182 14.72 -13.94 -3.10
CA ARG A 182 14.16 -14.58 -4.30
C ARG A 182 14.62 -16.02 -4.47
N ASP A 183 15.84 -16.35 -4.07
CA ASP A 183 16.42 -17.70 -4.12
C ASP A 183 16.09 -18.45 -5.43
N THR A 184 16.26 -17.75 -6.57
CA THR A 184 15.95 -18.25 -7.91
C THR A 184 16.87 -17.65 -8.94
N GLU A 185 16.93 -18.23 -10.14
CA GLU A 185 17.65 -17.66 -11.27
C GLU A 185 17.02 -16.33 -11.68
N LEU A 186 17.87 -15.33 -11.87
CA LEU A 186 17.51 -13.95 -12.22
C LEU A 186 18.01 -13.56 -13.61
N ASP A 187 18.35 -14.55 -14.42
CA ASP A 187 18.83 -14.31 -15.78
C ASP A 187 17.80 -13.55 -16.61
N GLY A 188 18.27 -12.50 -17.28
CA GLY A 188 17.42 -11.61 -18.06
C GLY A 188 16.59 -10.61 -17.22
N LEU A 189 16.82 -10.52 -15.89
CA LEU A 189 16.27 -9.45 -15.07
C LEU A 189 16.80 -8.09 -15.53
N ILE A 190 15.93 -7.09 -15.60
CA ILE A 190 16.30 -5.69 -15.75
C ILE A 190 16.20 -5.02 -14.39
N CYS A 191 17.29 -4.45 -13.89
CA CYS A 191 17.31 -3.65 -12.66
C CYS A 191 17.36 -2.17 -13.03
N HIS A 192 16.23 -1.49 -12.90
CA HIS A 192 16.08 -0.08 -13.26
C HIS A 192 16.20 0.82 -12.03
N SER A 193 16.94 1.92 -12.17
CA SER A 193 17.12 2.92 -11.13
C SER A 193 17.19 4.33 -11.71
N ASP A 194 17.15 5.33 -10.84
CA ASP A 194 17.50 6.69 -11.23
C ASP A 194 19.02 6.82 -11.51
N ALA A 195 19.44 7.94 -12.08
CA ALA A 195 20.82 8.23 -12.43
C ALA A 195 21.71 8.59 -11.22
N GLY A 196 21.45 8.02 -10.05
CA GLY A 196 22.22 8.27 -8.83
C GLY A 196 23.60 7.61 -8.88
N ALA A 197 24.63 8.29 -8.35
CA ALA A 197 26.01 7.78 -8.32
C ALA A 197 26.14 6.44 -7.57
N GLN A 198 25.22 6.12 -6.68
CA GLN A 198 25.18 4.85 -5.94
C GLN A 198 24.88 3.67 -6.86
N TYR A 199 23.97 3.84 -7.82
CA TYR A 199 23.53 2.81 -8.77
C TYR A 199 24.48 2.65 -9.97
N THR A 200 25.27 3.69 -10.28
CA THR A 200 26.28 3.65 -11.33
C THR A 200 27.65 3.18 -10.82
N SER A 201 27.76 2.80 -9.54
CA SER A 201 29.01 2.29 -8.97
C SER A 201 29.43 0.97 -9.64
N ILE A 202 30.72 0.81 -9.86
CA ILE A 202 31.30 -0.40 -10.48
C ILE A 202 30.84 -1.66 -9.75
N ARG A 203 30.89 -1.68 -8.42
CA ARG A 203 30.44 -2.83 -7.60
C ARG A 203 28.99 -3.23 -7.81
N HIS A 204 28.09 -2.24 -7.93
CA HIS A 204 26.67 -2.51 -8.17
C HIS A 204 26.46 -3.08 -9.58
N THR A 205 27.12 -2.53 -10.59
CA THR A 205 27.03 -2.99 -11.98
C THR A 205 27.65 -4.37 -12.17
N GLU A 206 28.83 -4.64 -11.58
CA GLU A 206 29.45 -5.96 -11.58
C GLU A 206 28.53 -7.02 -10.95
N ARG A 207 27.92 -6.69 -9.81
CA ARG A 207 27.03 -7.62 -9.13
C ARG A 207 25.77 -7.95 -9.95
N LEU A 208 25.21 -6.98 -10.65
CA LEU A 208 24.11 -7.24 -11.60
C LEU A 208 24.56 -8.19 -12.72
N GLY A 209 25.76 -7.97 -13.28
CA GLY A 209 26.32 -8.87 -14.30
C GLY A 209 26.52 -10.29 -13.80
N GLU A 210 26.99 -10.49 -12.56
CA GLU A 210 27.18 -11.82 -11.96
C GLU A 210 25.89 -12.64 -11.84
N ILE A 211 24.74 -11.99 -11.67
CA ILE A 211 23.42 -12.65 -11.59
C ILE A 211 22.68 -12.68 -12.93
N GLY A 212 23.33 -12.31 -14.04
CA GLY A 212 22.70 -12.26 -15.36
C GLY A 212 21.70 -11.11 -15.54
N ALA A 213 21.69 -10.12 -14.65
CA ALA A 213 20.80 -8.99 -14.71
C ALA A 213 21.41 -7.80 -15.48
N ALA A 214 20.58 -7.10 -16.24
CA ALA A 214 20.97 -5.91 -16.98
C ALA A 214 20.68 -4.63 -16.18
N PRO A 215 21.65 -3.72 -16.00
CA PRO A 215 21.36 -2.40 -15.45
C PRO A 215 20.60 -1.55 -16.47
N SER A 216 19.59 -0.80 -15.97
CA SER A 216 18.85 0.19 -16.74
C SER A 216 18.77 1.48 -15.95
N ILE A 217 19.02 2.61 -16.58
CA ILE A 217 19.04 3.91 -15.92
C ILE A 217 18.08 4.85 -16.64
N GLY A 218 17.15 5.43 -15.88
CA GLY A 218 16.19 6.38 -16.39
C GLY A 218 16.80 7.67 -16.93
N SER A 219 16.06 8.36 -17.77
CA SER A 219 16.45 9.64 -18.31
C SER A 219 16.54 10.72 -17.23
N LEU A 220 17.38 11.74 -17.47
CA LEU A 220 17.59 12.81 -16.52
C LEU A 220 16.35 13.65 -16.28
N GLY A 221 15.87 13.62 -15.03
CA GLY A 221 14.85 14.55 -14.57
C GLY A 221 13.44 14.21 -15.00
N ASP A 222 13.19 13.05 -15.59
CA ASP A 222 11.83 12.58 -15.87
C ASP A 222 11.28 11.77 -14.67
N PRO A 223 10.29 12.30 -13.95
CA PRO A 223 9.72 11.62 -12.79
C PRO A 223 8.88 10.39 -13.14
N ILE A 224 8.64 10.11 -14.43
CA ILE A 224 7.85 8.96 -14.87
C ILE A 224 8.73 7.71 -14.96
N ASP A 225 10.02 7.88 -15.22
CA ASP A 225 10.94 6.78 -15.46
C ASP A 225 11.14 5.86 -14.24
N ASN A 226 10.93 6.34 -13.01
CA ASN A 226 10.97 5.52 -11.78
C ASN A 226 9.69 5.58 -10.97
N ALA A 227 8.54 5.75 -11.64
CA ALA A 227 7.24 6.00 -11.00
C ALA A 227 6.81 4.91 -9.99
N VAL A 228 7.19 3.64 -10.22
CA VAL A 228 6.86 2.53 -9.31
C VAL A 228 7.62 2.67 -8.00
N ALA A 229 8.93 2.91 -8.05
CA ALA A 229 9.74 3.10 -6.85
C ALA A 229 9.34 4.39 -6.10
N GLU A 230 9.18 5.51 -6.82
CA GLU A 230 8.70 6.76 -6.22
C GLU A 230 7.32 6.63 -5.55
N SER A 231 6.42 5.87 -6.18
CA SER A 231 5.11 5.58 -5.61
C SER A 231 5.25 4.80 -4.31
N THR A 232 6.07 3.75 -4.28
CA THR A 232 6.31 2.90 -3.11
C THR A 232 6.95 3.69 -1.97
N ILE A 233 7.98 4.47 -2.26
CA ILE A 233 8.61 5.38 -1.27
C ILE A 233 7.60 6.42 -0.75
N GLY A 234 6.76 6.94 -1.64
CA GLY A 234 5.71 7.87 -1.25
C GLY A 234 4.70 7.26 -0.29
N LEU A 235 4.33 5.98 -0.49
CA LEU A 235 3.48 5.21 0.42
C LEU A 235 4.20 4.98 1.76
N TYR A 236 5.44 4.49 1.73
CA TYR A 236 6.26 4.30 2.93
C TYR A 236 6.33 5.56 3.80
N LYS A 237 6.62 6.72 3.18
CA LYS A 237 6.64 8.00 3.90
C LYS A 237 5.28 8.38 4.47
N THR A 238 4.22 8.21 3.70
CA THR A 238 2.88 8.68 4.07
C THR A 238 2.21 7.75 5.08
N GLU A 239 2.45 6.46 4.98
CA GLU A 239 1.77 5.43 5.78
C GLU A 239 2.53 5.08 7.06
N LEU A 240 3.88 5.18 7.05
CA LEU A 240 4.71 4.84 8.20
C LEU A 240 5.46 6.04 8.76
N ILE A 241 6.31 6.68 7.94
CA ILE A 241 7.32 7.60 8.47
C ILE A 241 6.71 8.88 9.02
N ASN A 242 5.81 9.52 8.27
CA ASN A 242 5.23 10.81 8.66
C ASN A 242 4.28 10.70 9.86
N PRO A 243 3.38 9.69 9.94
CA PRO A 243 2.47 9.56 11.08
C PRO A 243 3.16 9.23 12.41
N LYS A 244 4.28 8.48 12.36
CA LYS A 244 4.97 8.00 13.56
C LYS A 244 6.13 8.93 14.02
N ARG A 245 6.26 10.12 13.45
CA ARG A 245 7.26 11.11 13.93
C ARG A 245 7.00 11.55 15.36
N PRO A 246 8.06 11.89 16.14
CA PRO A 246 9.49 11.93 15.77
C PRO A 246 10.20 10.58 15.90
N TRP A 247 11.13 10.30 14.98
CA TRP A 247 12.01 9.13 15.04
C TRP A 247 13.25 9.46 15.87
N ARG A 248 13.67 8.54 16.78
CA ARG A 248 14.78 8.79 17.70
C ARG A 248 16.11 8.18 17.24
N THR A 249 16.08 6.90 16.84
CA THR A 249 17.27 6.11 16.50
C THR A 249 17.14 5.45 15.15
N VAL A 250 18.27 4.96 14.61
CA VAL A 250 18.32 4.15 13.39
C VAL A 250 17.56 2.84 13.58
N ASP A 251 17.81 2.14 14.70
CA ASP A 251 17.18 0.85 15.01
C ASP A 251 15.66 0.94 15.05
N GLN A 252 15.12 2.07 15.53
CA GLN A 252 13.68 2.31 15.55
C GLN A 252 13.12 2.40 14.12
N VAL A 253 13.85 3.05 13.21
CA VAL A 253 13.47 3.14 11.79
C VAL A 253 13.59 1.78 11.12
N GLU A 254 14.67 1.04 11.39
CA GLU A 254 14.94 -0.27 10.81
C GLU A 254 13.86 -1.28 11.22
N PHE A 255 13.56 -1.40 12.51
CA PHE A 255 12.51 -2.28 13.01
C PHE A 255 11.14 -1.94 12.43
N ALA A 256 10.77 -0.66 12.42
CA ALA A 256 9.49 -0.22 11.86
C ALA A 256 9.42 -0.44 10.33
N THR A 257 10.56 -0.36 9.63
CA THR A 257 10.64 -0.67 8.19
C THR A 257 10.46 -2.17 7.96
N PHE A 258 11.04 -3.02 8.78
CA PHE A 258 10.84 -4.47 8.74
C PHE A 258 9.34 -4.83 8.88
N GLU A 259 8.66 -4.33 9.90
CA GLU A 259 7.22 -4.55 10.10
C GLU A 259 6.38 -4.00 8.95
N TYR A 260 6.77 -2.84 8.41
CA TYR A 260 6.06 -2.23 7.28
C TYR A 260 6.21 -3.05 6.01
N VAL A 261 7.42 -3.55 5.70
CA VAL A 261 7.66 -4.39 4.51
C VAL A 261 6.88 -5.70 4.60
N ASP A 262 6.84 -6.32 5.79
CA ASP A 262 6.01 -7.51 6.00
C ASP A 262 4.52 -7.21 5.71
N TRP A 263 3.99 -6.18 6.35
CA TRP A 263 2.60 -5.78 6.12
C TRP A 263 2.33 -5.37 4.67
N PHE A 264 3.24 -4.61 4.05
CA PHE A 264 3.13 -4.16 2.67
C PHE A 264 3.03 -5.33 1.69
N ASN A 265 3.85 -6.36 1.89
CA ASN A 265 3.93 -7.53 1.02
C ASN A 265 2.81 -8.54 1.24
N HIS A 266 2.39 -8.78 2.50
CA HIS A 266 1.49 -9.88 2.85
C HIS A 266 0.05 -9.46 3.14
N ARG A 267 -0.18 -8.20 3.52
CA ARG A 267 -1.51 -7.75 3.98
C ARG A 267 -2.05 -6.53 3.25
N ARG A 268 -1.16 -5.61 2.86
CA ARG A 268 -1.58 -4.36 2.24
C ARG A 268 -2.21 -4.59 0.87
N LEU A 269 -3.44 -4.09 0.67
CA LEU A 269 -4.12 -4.14 -0.62
C LEU A 269 -3.56 -3.10 -1.60
N HIS A 270 -3.29 -3.52 -2.84
CA HIS A 270 -2.80 -2.67 -3.91
C HIS A 270 -3.79 -2.61 -5.07
N ALA A 271 -4.33 -1.43 -5.35
CA ALA A 271 -5.33 -1.25 -6.40
C ALA A 271 -4.78 -1.61 -7.79
N ALA A 272 -3.49 -1.36 -8.05
CA ALA A 272 -2.85 -1.65 -9.33
C ALA A 272 -2.80 -3.15 -9.68
N ILE A 273 -2.90 -4.02 -8.67
CA ILE A 273 -2.90 -5.48 -8.82
C ILE A 273 -4.20 -6.12 -8.32
N GLY A 274 -5.33 -5.42 -8.48
CA GLY A 274 -6.66 -5.95 -8.20
C GLY A 274 -7.03 -6.01 -6.72
N ASN A 275 -6.56 -5.08 -5.89
CA ASN A 275 -6.79 -5.04 -4.44
C ASN A 275 -6.34 -6.34 -3.74
N ARG A 276 -5.13 -6.76 -4.02
CA ARG A 276 -4.47 -7.92 -3.42
C ARG A 276 -3.15 -7.50 -2.79
N PRO A 277 -2.65 -8.25 -1.79
CA PRO A 277 -1.25 -8.15 -1.37
C PRO A 277 -0.29 -8.63 -2.48
N PRO A 278 0.93 -8.07 -2.56
CA PRO A 278 1.95 -8.46 -3.52
C PRO A 278 2.26 -9.96 -3.56
N VAL A 279 2.44 -10.59 -2.41
CA VAL A 279 2.74 -12.04 -2.31
C VAL A 279 1.58 -12.88 -2.82
N GLU A 280 0.33 -12.52 -2.51
CA GLU A 280 -0.85 -13.22 -3.04
C GLU A 280 -0.91 -13.09 -4.57
N HIS A 281 -0.58 -11.93 -5.11
CA HIS A 281 -0.56 -11.71 -6.55
C HIS A 281 0.47 -12.59 -7.26
N GLU A 282 1.67 -12.74 -6.69
CA GLU A 282 2.71 -13.65 -7.20
C GLU A 282 2.29 -15.12 -7.08
N THR A 283 1.71 -15.51 -5.95
CA THR A 283 1.24 -16.89 -5.74
C THR A 283 0.21 -17.29 -6.79
N LEU A 284 -0.72 -16.39 -7.12
CA LEU A 284 -1.70 -16.64 -8.17
C LEU A 284 -1.06 -16.81 -9.55
N PHE A 285 -0.03 -16.04 -9.85
CA PHE A 285 0.72 -16.18 -11.11
C PHE A 285 1.37 -17.55 -11.21
N TYR A 286 2.12 -17.98 -10.21
CA TYR A 286 2.79 -19.29 -10.24
C TYR A 286 1.81 -20.46 -10.24
N ASN A 287 0.70 -20.36 -9.51
CA ASN A 287 -0.34 -21.39 -9.51
C ASN A 287 -1.01 -21.54 -10.89
N GLN A 288 -1.16 -20.45 -11.66
CA GLN A 288 -1.69 -20.50 -13.01
C GLN A 288 -0.75 -21.20 -13.98
N GLN A 289 0.58 -21.06 -13.80
CA GLN A 289 1.57 -21.75 -14.62
C GLN A 289 1.66 -23.26 -14.33
N THR A 290 1.39 -23.66 -13.09
CA THR A 290 1.45 -25.06 -12.67
C THR A 290 0.13 -25.81 -12.85
N ALA A 291 -0.96 -25.12 -13.17
CA ALA A 291 -2.25 -25.77 -13.46
C ALA A 291 -2.13 -26.56 -14.78
N PRO A 292 -2.45 -27.88 -14.81
CA PRO A 292 -2.44 -28.66 -16.05
C PRO A 292 -3.44 -28.01 -17.02
N GLU A 293 -3.03 -27.83 -18.27
CA GLU A 293 -3.94 -27.44 -19.35
C GLU A 293 -5.07 -28.49 -19.42
N THR A 294 -6.24 -28.14 -18.90
CA THR A 294 -7.47 -28.88 -19.18
C THR A 294 -7.84 -28.61 -20.62
N GLY A 295 -7.25 -29.37 -21.54
CA GLY A 295 -7.61 -29.35 -22.95
C GLY A 295 -9.13 -29.56 -23.11
N PRO A 296 -9.77 -28.96 -24.12
CA PRO A 296 -11.17 -29.15 -24.37
C PRO A 296 -11.40 -30.65 -24.68
N ASN A 297 -12.19 -31.28 -23.85
CA ASN A 297 -12.60 -32.69 -24.04
C ASN A 297 -13.55 -32.78 -25.24
N THR A 298 -12.98 -32.83 -26.46
CA THR A 298 -13.69 -33.07 -27.70
C THR A 298 -13.90 -34.61 -27.84
N ASN A 299 -14.85 -35.16 -27.11
CA ASN A 299 -15.42 -36.47 -27.39
C ASN A 299 -16.93 -36.43 -27.21
N VAL A 300 -17.63 -35.77 -28.12
CA VAL A 300 -19.02 -36.12 -28.43
C VAL A 300 -18.95 -36.98 -29.68
N ARG A 301 -18.73 -38.28 -29.50
CA ARG A 301 -19.07 -39.26 -30.55
C ARG A 301 -20.60 -39.32 -30.66
N ALA A 302 -21.11 -38.79 -31.76
CA ALA A 302 -22.42 -39.16 -32.24
C ALA A 302 -22.49 -40.68 -32.45
N LEU A 303 -23.41 -41.34 -31.78
CA LEU A 303 -23.90 -42.66 -32.15
C LEU A 303 -25.31 -42.49 -32.68
N HIS A 304 -25.51 -43.09 -33.83
CA HIS A 304 -26.71 -43.23 -34.66
C HIS A 304 -27.98 -43.61 -33.89
#